data_a41e74a5dfeb8d0fe8b81ca8cb08b78e
#
_entry.id   a41e74a5dfeb8d0fe8b81ca8cb08b78e
#
_cell.length_a   1.000
_cell.length_b   1.000
_cell.length_c   1.000
_cell.angle_alpha   90.00
_cell.angle_beta   90.00
_cell.angle_gamma   90.00
#
_symmetry.space_group_name_H-M   'P 1'
#
loop_
_entity.id
_entity.type
_entity.pdbx_description
1 polymer ?
#
loop_
_entity_poly.entity_id
_entity_poly.type
_entity_poly.pdbx_seq_one_letter_code
_entity_poly.pdbx_strand_id
1 'polypeptide(L)'
;MDDDEVTVEEDEALKQFLPTGFGKQTKEADVARQLEKSKRQPTVTKAIEPTHEDDDDEESDDDDSDDGSEEEDEFPISHELLLKTHEKPITTLTVDPSGSRLITGSTDCTIKFHDFASMTPNTLHAFKSIDPTATKASASSETHPVHHVEFNPNSPSQVLVISATPQAKIFSRDGEELKEYVKGDMYLRDMHNTKGHISAITTGAWHPTNRDFFVTAGTDSTLRVWDVNMPLKQKDVIVHKSRAAGSAGRTRMTAVAWGSPIQGGKNLLVAAALDGSLVMWDGNGNYARPAAEIREAHKPNTWTGGLGISRDGRTVVTRGGDDLIKLWDTRKFKQPISTVEHLSTSDQYANTDIRFSPNSSSILTGSADGNLHILNPATLKPELVTPVTAGSPLTTLMWHEKLNQILTGSANAETHVLYNPNTSIRGAAMVMSKAPKRRHVDDDPNFTTDLSQGLSGDAVSTEDGVRTAQLGTSFSSRHPTIGLTVSRRSRDPRRPHIPLTTPFAKSQPDEQHIKNNIPLSSMRDEDPREALLKYADKAKNDPMFTNAWKETQPKTLYADLSDGEEEGPEKKKQRQG
;
A
#
# COMPACT_ATOMS: atom_id res chain seq x y z
N MET A 1 -35.61 -39.34 -53.08
CA MET A 1 -34.22 -39.47 -52.67
C MET A 1 -34.19 -38.86 -51.28
N ASP A 2 -34.43 -39.71 -50.37
CA ASP A 2 -34.63 -39.37 -48.96
C ASP A 2 -33.24 -39.27 -48.32
N ASP A 3 -32.89 -38.12 -47.76
CA ASP A 3 -31.73 -37.95 -46.92
C ASP A 3 -32.08 -38.46 -45.50
N ASP A 4 -31.63 -39.66 -45.19
CA ASP A 4 -31.71 -40.26 -43.87
C ASP A 4 -30.78 -39.49 -42.91
N GLU A 5 -31.34 -38.59 -42.12
CA GLU A 5 -30.70 -37.97 -40.97
C GLU A 5 -30.52 -39.03 -39.87
N VAL A 6 -29.33 -39.56 -39.76
CA VAL A 6 -28.96 -40.46 -38.66
C VAL A 6 -28.87 -39.68 -37.37
N THR A 7 -29.93 -39.63 -36.61
CA THR A 7 -29.89 -39.18 -35.22
C THR A 7 -29.10 -40.18 -34.37
N VAL A 8 -27.87 -39.77 -34.01
CA VAL A 8 -27.08 -40.52 -33.01
C VAL A 8 -27.76 -40.30 -31.66
N GLU A 9 -28.46 -41.34 -31.18
CA GLU A 9 -28.91 -41.40 -29.80
C GLU A 9 -27.65 -41.46 -28.93
N GLU A 10 -27.30 -40.33 -28.33
CA GLU A 10 -26.22 -40.23 -27.36
C GLU A 10 -26.58 -41.09 -26.14
N ASP A 11 -25.89 -42.23 -25.96
CA ASP A 11 -26.06 -43.14 -24.84
C ASP A 11 -25.98 -42.38 -23.51
N GLU A 12 -27.14 -42.17 -22.86
CA GLU A 12 -27.22 -41.56 -21.53
C GLU A 12 -26.41 -42.36 -20.46
N ALA A 13 -26.17 -43.64 -20.69
CA ALA A 13 -25.35 -44.48 -19.85
C ALA A 13 -23.86 -44.09 -19.88
N LEU A 14 -23.36 -43.53 -20.98
CA LEU A 14 -21.97 -43.06 -21.10
C LEU A 14 -21.76 -41.71 -20.38
N LYS A 15 -22.81 -40.92 -20.23
CA LYS A 15 -22.75 -39.66 -19.48
C LYS A 15 -22.56 -39.85 -17.97
N GLN A 16 -22.93 -41.01 -17.44
CA GLN A 16 -22.80 -41.36 -16.02
C GLN A 16 -21.37 -41.77 -15.62
N PHE A 17 -20.56 -42.21 -16.57
CA PHE A 17 -19.19 -42.69 -16.32
C PHE A 17 -18.08 -41.72 -16.71
N LEU A 18 -18.40 -40.70 -17.51
CA LEU A 18 -17.44 -39.68 -17.85
C LEU A 18 -17.64 -38.47 -16.91
N PRO A 19 -16.61 -38.09 -16.13
CA PRO A 19 -16.73 -36.88 -15.34
C PRO A 19 -17.00 -35.69 -16.28
N THR A 20 -18.16 -35.09 -16.13
CA THR A 20 -18.68 -33.97 -16.95
C THR A 20 -17.81 -32.70 -16.94
N GLY A 21 -16.56 -32.82 -16.47
CA GLY A 21 -15.63 -31.72 -16.27
C GLY A 21 -14.24 -31.89 -16.87
N PHE A 22 -14.02 -32.85 -17.77
CA PHE A 22 -12.72 -32.96 -18.42
C PHE A 22 -12.60 -31.92 -19.54
N GLY A 23 -11.98 -30.76 -19.22
CA GLY A 23 -11.35 -29.90 -20.22
C GLY A 23 -11.87 -28.49 -20.43
N LYS A 24 -13.04 -28.07 -19.99
CA LYS A 24 -13.48 -26.65 -20.02
C LYS A 24 -14.30 -26.33 -18.79
N GLN A 25 -13.63 -25.97 -17.70
CA GLN A 25 -14.32 -25.18 -16.68
C GLN A 25 -14.77 -23.88 -17.36
N THR A 26 -16.07 -23.63 -17.36
CA THR A 26 -16.62 -22.41 -17.91
C THR A 26 -16.04 -21.23 -17.11
N LYS A 27 -15.73 -20.11 -17.77
CA LYS A 27 -15.21 -18.91 -17.09
C LYS A 27 -16.11 -18.46 -15.93
N GLU A 28 -17.38 -18.75 -16.00
CA GLU A 28 -18.39 -18.46 -14.97
C GLU A 28 -18.20 -19.31 -13.71
N ALA A 29 -17.89 -20.60 -13.82
CA ALA A 29 -17.61 -21.46 -12.67
C ALA A 29 -16.32 -21.05 -11.95
N ASP A 30 -15.31 -20.59 -12.69
CA ASP A 30 -14.08 -20.08 -12.10
C ASP A 30 -14.30 -18.76 -11.33
N VAL A 31 -15.18 -17.88 -11.83
CA VAL A 31 -15.56 -16.63 -11.17
C VAL A 31 -16.40 -16.88 -9.93
N ALA A 32 -17.38 -17.80 -9.99
CA ALA A 32 -18.22 -18.16 -8.83
C ALA A 32 -17.36 -18.71 -7.68
N ARG A 33 -16.45 -19.66 -7.96
CA ARG A 33 -15.50 -20.19 -6.97
C ARG A 33 -14.59 -19.11 -6.39
N GLN A 34 -14.24 -18.10 -7.18
CA GLN A 34 -13.42 -16.99 -6.74
C GLN A 34 -14.18 -16.06 -5.80
N LEU A 35 -15.45 -15.78 -6.09
CA LEU A 35 -16.34 -15.02 -5.21
C LEU A 35 -16.57 -15.77 -3.88
N GLU A 36 -16.82 -17.06 -3.92
CA GLU A 36 -16.92 -17.89 -2.70
C GLU A 36 -15.66 -17.81 -1.82
N LYS A 37 -14.47 -17.82 -2.41
CA LYS A 37 -13.21 -17.67 -1.67
C LYS A 37 -13.03 -16.28 -1.04
N SER A 38 -13.63 -15.26 -1.60
CA SER A 38 -13.61 -13.89 -1.08
C SER A 38 -14.72 -13.61 -0.07
N LYS A 39 -15.67 -14.54 0.09
CA LYS A 39 -16.76 -14.44 1.07
C LYS A 39 -16.17 -14.51 2.48
N ARG A 40 -16.53 -13.55 3.30
CA ARG A 40 -16.12 -13.48 4.71
C ARG A 40 -17.00 -14.42 5.52
N GLN A 41 -16.42 -15.07 6.53
CA GLN A 41 -17.23 -15.85 7.46
C GLN A 41 -18.02 -14.88 8.34
N PRO A 42 -19.32 -15.11 8.54
CA PRO A 42 -20.15 -14.24 9.36
C PRO A 42 -19.76 -14.39 10.84
N THR A 43 -18.87 -13.55 11.31
CA THR A 43 -18.60 -13.36 12.74
C THR A 43 -19.19 -12.02 13.16
N VAL A 44 -20.50 -11.90 13.01
CA VAL A 44 -21.23 -10.72 13.44
C VAL A 44 -21.53 -10.86 14.93
N THR A 45 -20.76 -10.20 15.78
CA THR A 45 -21.17 -9.99 17.17
C THR A 45 -22.15 -8.81 17.18
N LYS A 46 -23.46 -9.08 17.13
CA LYS A 46 -24.46 -8.07 17.47
C LYS A 46 -24.14 -7.57 18.88
N ALA A 47 -24.17 -6.25 19.09
CA ALA A 47 -24.08 -5.69 20.40
C ALA A 47 -25.30 -6.19 21.22
N ILE A 48 -25.04 -7.06 22.18
CA ILE A 48 -26.05 -7.59 23.09
C ILE A 48 -26.60 -6.40 23.90
N GLU A 49 -27.83 -6.02 23.67
CA GLU A 49 -28.57 -5.21 24.65
C GLU A 49 -28.70 -6.03 25.93
N PRO A 50 -28.48 -5.45 27.11
CA PRO A 50 -28.72 -6.15 28.37
C PRO A 50 -30.23 -6.41 28.48
N THR A 51 -30.66 -7.60 28.18
CA THR A 51 -32.00 -8.09 28.46
C THR A 51 -32.11 -8.24 29.97
N HIS A 52 -33.13 -7.62 30.57
CA HIS A 52 -33.62 -7.92 31.89
C HIS A 52 -33.91 -9.43 32.00
N GLU A 53 -33.33 -10.05 32.98
CA GLU A 53 -33.71 -11.39 33.43
C GLU A 53 -35.12 -11.31 34.00
N ASP A 54 -36.09 -11.89 33.28
CA ASP A 54 -37.32 -12.39 33.88
C ASP A 54 -37.44 -13.84 33.40
N ASP A 55 -37.34 -14.75 34.37
CA ASP A 55 -37.55 -16.17 34.24
C ASP A 55 -38.98 -16.43 33.78
N ASP A 56 -39.15 -17.11 32.67
CA ASP A 56 -40.29 -18.01 32.46
C ASP A 56 -39.93 -19.03 31.36
N ASP A 57 -39.88 -20.29 31.78
CA ASP A 57 -39.72 -21.48 30.94
C ASP A 57 -40.90 -21.67 29.98
N GLU A 58 -40.71 -21.58 28.69
CA GLU A 58 -41.52 -22.29 27.69
C GLU A 58 -40.69 -22.73 26.52
N GLU A 59 -40.55 -24.06 26.37
CA GLU A 59 -40.03 -24.76 25.19
C GLU A 59 -40.95 -24.45 24.01
N SER A 60 -40.39 -23.91 22.93
CA SER A 60 -41.05 -23.90 21.64
C SER A 60 -40.05 -24.15 20.53
N ASP A 61 -40.41 -25.12 19.71
CA ASP A 61 -39.74 -25.71 18.58
C ASP A 61 -39.10 -24.68 17.61
N ASP A 62 -37.87 -24.98 17.24
CA ASP A 62 -37.06 -24.33 16.24
C ASP A 62 -37.71 -24.39 14.86
N ASP A 63 -38.26 -23.27 14.43
CA ASP A 63 -38.43 -22.98 13.03
C ASP A 63 -37.33 -21.99 12.62
N ASP A 64 -36.19 -22.53 12.22
CA ASP A 64 -34.97 -21.84 11.82
C ASP A 64 -35.24 -21.12 10.48
N SER A 65 -36.05 -20.05 10.56
CA SER A 65 -36.25 -19.15 9.44
C SER A 65 -34.99 -18.32 9.26
N ASP A 66 -34.33 -18.54 8.13
CA ASP A 66 -33.19 -17.84 7.53
C ASP A 66 -33.45 -16.33 7.37
N ASP A 67 -33.64 -15.63 8.48
CA ASP A 67 -33.86 -14.16 8.57
C ASP A 67 -32.53 -13.40 8.67
N GLY A 68 -31.39 -14.10 8.60
CA GLY A 68 -30.05 -13.50 8.64
C GLY A 68 -29.59 -12.82 7.36
N SER A 69 -30.31 -12.97 6.25
CA SER A 69 -29.84 -12.53 4.93
C SER A 69 -30.17 -11.07 4.59
N GLU A 70 -31.19 -10.49 5.19
CA GLU A 70 -31.62 -9.12 4.86
C GLU A 70 -30.75 -8.03 5.52
N GLU A 71 -30.21 -8.27 6.72
CA GLU A 71 -29.34 -7.30 7.41
C GLU A 71 -27.91 -7.29 6.85
N GLU A 72 -27.43 -8.40 6.23
CA GLU A 72 -26.11 -8.46 5.59
C GLU A 72 -26.01 -7.60 4.33
N ASP A 73 -27.13 -7.24 3.72
CA ASP A 73 -27.18 -6.43 2.50
C ASP A 73 -27.12 -4.92 2.75
N GLU A 74 -27.31 -4.45 3.99
CA GLU A 74 -27.29 -3.02 4.33
C GLU A 74 -25.88 -2.43 4.18
N PHE A 75 -24.85 -3.17 4.62
CA PHE A 75 -23.46 -2.72 4.58
C PHE A 75 -22.61 -3.53 3.58
N PRO A 76 -21.68 -2.89 2.85
CA PRO A 76 -20.84 -3.57 1.85
C PRO A 76 -19.68 -4.34 2.49
N ILE A 77 -19.97 -5.37 3.29
CA ILE A 77 -18.95 -6.11 4.08
C ILE A 77 -18.93 -7.61 3.83
N SER A 78 -19.79 -8.13 2.95
CA SER A 78 -19.97 -9.57 2.73
C SER A 78 -18.74 -10.25 2.13
N HIS A 79 -17.97 -9.53 1.32
CA HIS A 79 -16.78 -10.02 0.62
C HIS A 79 -15.58 -9.12 0.85
N GLU A 80 -14.40 -9.68 0.64
CA GLU A 80 -13.14 -9.01 0.90
C GLU A 80 -12.13 -9.20 -0.24
N LEU A 81 -11.41 -8.12 -0.59
CA LEU A 81 -10.23 -8.15 -1.43
C LEU A 81 -9.03 -7.69 -0.60
N LEU A 82 -8.05 -8.57 -0.43
CA LEU A 82 -6.84 -8.32 0.35
C LEU A 82 -5.67 -7.91 -0.53
N LEU A 83 -5.08 -6.73 -0.26
CA LEU A 83 -3.90 -6.19 -0.93
C LEU A 83 -2.71 -6.18 0.04
N LYS A 84 -1.70 -7.01 -0.22
CA LYS A 84 -0.44 -7.08 0.54
C LYS A 84 0.67 -6.43 -0.28
N THR A 85 0.73 -5.13 -0.25
CA THR A 85 1.68 -4.39 -1.09
C THR A 85 2.74 -3.65 -0.30
N HIS A 86 2.49 -3.27 0.96
CA HIS A 86 3.43 -2.60 1.85
C HIS A 86 4.16 -3.59 2.76
N GLU A 87 5.28 -3.16 3.35
CA GLU A 87 6.08 -3.93 4.31
C GLU A 87 5.90 -3.44 5.75
N LYS A 88 5.39 -2.21 5.93
CA LYS A 88 5.15 -1.57 7.23
C LYS A 88 3.74 -1.04 7.33
N PRO A 89 3.29 -0.64 8.54
CA PRO A 89 1.95 -0.11 8.77
C PRO A 89 1.49 0.92 7.74
N ILE A 90 0.25 0.78 7.31
CA ILE A 90 -0.40 1.73 6.41
C ILE A 90 -0.89 2.91 7.25
N THR A 91 -0.49 4.12 6.88
CA THR A 91 -0.87 5.34 7.57
C THR A 91 -2.05 6.05 6.94
N THR A 92 -2.21 5.89 5.64
CA THR A 92 -3.22 6.62 4.87
C THR A 92 -3.61 5.86 3.62
N LEU A 93 -4.84 6.00 3.23
CA LEU A 93 -5.37 5.51 1.96
C LEU A 93 -6.36 6.51 1.36
N THR A 94 -6.42 6.55 0.05
CA THR A 94 -7.35 7.41 -0.68
C THR A 94 -7.71 6.79 -2.02
N VAL A 95 -8.95 7.00 -2.43
CA VAL A 95 -9.48 6.53 -3.71
C VAL A 95 -9.87 7.73 -4.56
N ASP A 96 -9.58 7.63 -5.84
CA ASP A 96 -10.00 8.61 -6.83
C ASP A 96 -11.54 8.77 -6.83
N PRO A 97 -12.09 9.98 -6.96
CA PRO A 97 -13.54 10.22 -7.05
C PRO A 97 -14.29 9.42 -8.13
N SER A 98 -13.58 8.87 -9.12
CA SER A 98 -14.13 7.92 -10.10
C SER A 98 -14.15 6.46 -9.61
N GLY A 99 -13.41 6.15 -8.54
CA GLY A 99 -13.27 4.80 -8.01
C GLY A 99 -12.32 3.88 -8.79
N SER A 100 -11.51 4.42 -9.71
CA SER A 100 -10.64 3.59 -10.55
C SER A 100 -9.23 3.40 -9.97
N ARG A 101 -8.73 4.37 -9.20
CA ARG A 101 -7.38 4.37 -8.62
C ARG A 101 -7.45 4.39 -7.11
N LEU A 102 -6.65 3.54 -6.49
CA LEU A 102 -6.38 3.53 -5.05
C LEU A 102 -4.93 3.93 -4.82
N ILE A 103 -4.69 4.81 -3.87
CA ILE A 103 -3.35 5.17 -3.42
C ILE A 103 -3.25 4.84 -1.94
N THR A 104 -2.16 4.20 -1.56
CA THR A 104 -1.84 3.87 -0.17
C THR A 104 -0.50 4.45 0.21
N GLY A 105 -0.40 4.98 1.42
CA GLY A 105 0.83 5.48 2.01
C GLY A 105 1.15 4.74 3.30
N SER A 106 2.43 4.52 3.58
CA SER A 106 2.89 3.69 4.67
C SER A 106 4.08 4.33 5.41
N THR A 107 4.36 3.79 6.58
CA THR A 107 5.58 4.08 7.32
C THR A 107 6.85 3.46 6.68
N ASP A 108 6.71 2.66 5.63
CA ASP A 108 7.81 2.20 4.79
C ASP A 108 8.40 3.31 3.90
N CYS A 109 7.91 4.56 4.06
CA CYS A 109 8.30 5.76 3.32
C CYS A 109 7.91 5.73 1.84
N THR A 110 7.03 4.82 1.44
CA THR A 110 6.57 4.70 0.06
C THR A 110 5.08 5.00 -0.09
N ILE A 111 4.75 5.49 -1.29
CA ILE A 111 3.38 5.61 -1.77
C ILE A 111 3.21 4.61 -2.90
N LYS A 112 2.14 3.83 -2.85
CA LYS A 112 1.82 2.84 -3.87
C LYS A 112 0.53 3.17 -4.58
N PHE A 113 0.60 3.10 -5.90
CA PHE A 113 -0.51 3.41 -6.79
C PHE A 113 -1.08 2.12 -7.36
N HIS A 114 -2.38 1.92 -7.18
CA HIS A 114 -3.11 0.74 -7.60
C HIS A 114 -4.18 1.13 -8.62
N ASP A 115 -4.40 0.28 -9.60
CA ASP A 115 -5.43 0.46 -10.62
C ASP A 115 -6.35 -0.75 -10.66
N PHE A 116 -7.58 -0.60 -10.22
CA PHE A 116 -8.57 -1.69 -10.22
C PHE A 116 -8.87 -2.22 -11.62
N ALA A 117 -8.72 -1.37 -12.65
CA ALA A 117 -8.95 -1.82 -14.02
C ALA A 117 -7.88 -2.79 -14.52
N SER A 118 -6.62 -2.60 -14.13
CA SER A 118 -5.49 -3.46 -14.54
C SER A 118 -5.32 -4.69 -13.64
N MET A 119 -5.78 -4.63 -12.39
CA MET A 119 -5.68 -5.75 -11.47
C MET A 119 -6.52 -6.95 -11.89
N THR A 120 -6.01 -8.12 -11.58
CA THR A 120 -6.72 -9.40 -11.67
C THR A 120 -6.60 -10.13 -10.34
N PRO A 121 -7.46 -11.10 -10.04
CA PRO A 121 -7.42 -11.82 -8.76
C PRO A 121 -6.08 -12.48 -8.42
N ASN A 122 -5.32 -12.83 -9.45
CA ASN A 122 -4.00 -13.45 -9.31
C ASN A 122 -2.85 -12.42 -9.30
N THR A 123 -3.11 -11.16 -9.69
CA THR A 123 -2.10 -10.11 -9.77
C THR A 123 -2.59 -8.86 -9.06
N LEU A 124 -2.48 -8.88 -7.74
CA LEU A 124 -2.87 -7.79 -6.85
C LEU A 124 -1.63 -6.99 -6.46
N HIS A 125 -1.11 -6.17 -7.37
CA HIS A 125 0.08 -5.37 -7.11
C HIS A 125 -0.12 -3.91 -7.50
N ALA A 126 0.69 -3.04 -6.92
CA ALA A 126 0.76 -1.64 -7.31
C ALA A 126 1.44 -1.51 -8.68
N PHE A 127 0.89 -0.70 -9.57
CA PHE A 127 1.55 -0.43 -10.85
C PHE A 127 2.72 0.54 -10.72
N LYS A 128 2.79 1.31 -9.62
CA LYS A 128 3.88 2.23 -9.32
C LYS A 128 4.09 2.33 -7.82
N SER A 129 5.37 2.37 -7.40
CA SER A 129 5.81 2.65 -6.04
C SER A 129 6.78 3.82 -6.08
N ILE A 130 6.59 4.79 -5.19
CA ILE A 130 7.36 6.05 -5.18
C ILE A 130 7.71 6.39 -3.74
N ASP A 131 8.95 6.81 -3.52
CA ASP A 131 9.33 7.55 -2.32
C ASP A 131 9.13 9.05 -2.58
N PRO A 132 8.16 9.71 -1.89
CA PRO A 132 7.90 11.13 -2.10
C PRO A 132 9.03 12.04 -1.63
N THR A 133 9.97 11.53 -0.83
CA THR A 133 11.09 12.31 -0.29
C THR A 133 12.36 12.17 -1.11
N ALA A 134 12.41 11.20 -2.02
CA ALA A 134 13.55 11.01 -2.91
C ALA A 134 13.76 12.24 -3.80
N THR A 135 14.95 12.80 -3.75
CA THR A 135 15.36 13.91 -4.62
C THR A 135 16.29 13.40 -5.71
N LYS A 136 16.10 13.89 -6.93
CA LYS A 136 16.96 13.54 -8.08
C LYS A 136 18.43 13.96 -7.91
N ALA A 137 18.69 14.86 -6.98
CA ALA A 137 20.02 15.46 -6.78
C ALA A 137 20.90 14.72 -5.76
N SER A 138 20.37 13.82 -4.96
CA SER A 138 21.13 13.11 -3.93
C SER A 138 20.76 11.63 -3.90
N ALA A 139 21.76 10.77 -4.09
CA ALA A 139 21.60 9.33 -3.95
C ALA A 139 21.38 8.87 -2.50
N SER A 140 21.63 9.76 -1.52
CA SER A 140 21.44 9.53 -0.09
C SER A 140 20.41 10.50 0.50
N SER A 141 19.22 10.60 -0.12
CA SER A 141 18.13 11.36 0.49
C SER A 141 17.60 10.61 1.71
N GLU A 142 17.38 11.33 2.80
CA GLU A 142 16.72 10.78 3.97
C GLU A 142 15.27 10.40 3.58
N THR A 143 14.85 9.22 3.98
CA THR A 143 13.49 8.74 3.75
C THR A 143 12.60 9.07 4.95
N HIS A 144 11.40 9.53 4.70
CA HIS A 144 10.45 9.93 5.74
C HIS A 144 9.12 9.21 5.59
N PRO A 145 8.49 8.79 6.69
CA PRO A 145 7.18 8.14 6.63
C PRO A 145 6.13 9.05 5.99
N VAL A 146 5.22 8.44 5.29
CA VAL A 146 4.07 9.14 4.70
C VAL A 146 3.01 9.31 5.79
N HIS A 147 2.56 10.54 6.01
CA HIS A 147 1.55 10.86 7.01
C HIS A 147 0.15 10.93 6.42
N HIS A 148 -0.01 11.58 5.26
CA HIS A 148 -1.33 11.78 4.67
C HIS A 148 -1.27 11.81 3.15
N VAL A 149 -2.25 11.18 2.51
CA VAL A 149 -2.45 11.22 1.06
C VAL A 149 -3.93 11.44 0.80
N GLU A 150 -4.27 12.39 -0.06
CA GLU A 150 -5.67 12.68 -0.39
C GLU A 150 -5.81 13.14 -1.83
N PHE A 151 -6.74 12.53 -2.58
CA PHE A 151 -7.14 13.04 -3.90
C PHE A 151 -7.88 14.36 -3.77
N ASN A 152 -7.64 15.25 -4.72
CA ASN A 152 -8.42 16.46 -4.83
C ASN A 152 -9.87 16.11 -5.23
N PRO A 153 -10.88 16.37 -4.39
CA PRO A 153 -12.26 16.01 -4.68
C PRO A 153 -12.81 16.70 -5.94
N ASN A 154 -12.30 17.88 -6.26
CA ASN A 154 -12.73 18.69 -7.39
C ASN A 154 -11.84 18.55 -8.64
N SER A 155 -10.66 17.93 -8.51
CA SER A 155 -9.70 17.70 -9.60
C SER A 155 -9.00 16.36 -9.42
N PRO A 156 -9.58 15.24 -9.90
CA PRO A 156 -9.04 13.91 -9.65
C PRO A 156 -7.66 13.63 -10.27
N SER A 157 -7.13 14.57 -11.04
CA SER A 157 -5.77 14.51 -11.57
C SER A 157 -4.67 14.86 -10.55
N GLN A 158 -5.04 15.44 -9.40
CA GLN A 158 -4.13 15.94 -8.39
C GLN A 158 -4.28 15.19 -7.07
N VAL A 159 -3.16 14.85 -6.47
CA VAL A 159 -3.07 14.15 -5.19
C VAL A 159 -2.15 14.93 -4.25
N LEU A 160 -2.66 15.30 -3.10
CA LEU A 160 -1.87 15.88 -2.02
C LEU A 160 -1.13 14.77 -1.29
N VAL A 161 0.17 14.93 -1.12
CA VAL A 161 1.03 14.00 -0.41
C VAL A 161 1.79 14.74 0.68
N ILE A 162 1.68 14.23 1.88
CA ILE A 162 2.33 14.77 3.07
C ILE A 162 3.17 13.67 3.71
N SER A 163 4.47 13.90 3.78
CA SER A 163 5.43 13.09 4.51
C SER A 163 5.84 13.80 5.80
N ALA A 164 6.62 13.15 6.65
CA ALA A 164 7.19 13.74 7.86
C ALA A 164 8.26 14.82 7.56
N THR A 165 7.99 15.66 6.57
CA THR A 165 8.84 16.77 6.12
C THR A 165 8.09 18.11 6.26
N PRO A 166 8.78 19.25 6.27
CA PRO A 166 8.11 20.55 6.27
C PRO A 166 7.53 20.96 4.89
N GLN A 167 7.66 20.11 3.87
CA GLN A 167 7.24 20.37 2.51
C GLN A 167 6.11 19.43 2.10
N ALA A 168 4.99 19.99 1.69
CA ALA A 168 3.93 19.22 1.04
C ALA A 168 4.24 19.09 -0.45
N LYS A 169 3.77 18.02 -1.08
CA LYS A 169 3.93 17.79 -2.52
C LYS A 169 2.58 17.47 -3.17
N ILE A 170 2.44 17.83 -4.42
CA ILE A 170 1.31 17.42 -5.25
C ILE A 170 1.84 16.50 -6.34
N PHE A 171 1.23 15.33 -6.42
CA PHE A 171 1.49 14.32 -7.45
C PHE A 171 0.32 14.26 -8.43
N SER A 172 0.62 13.77 -9.64
CA SER A 172 -0.41 13.38 -10.57
C SER A 172 -1.04 12.06 -10.14
N ARG A 173 -2.20 11.76 -10.66
CA ARG A 173 -2.91 10.49 -10.53
C ARG A 173 -2.07 9.27 -10.96
N ASP A 174 -1.08 9.47 -11.83
CA ASP A 174 -0.17 8.44 -12.35
C ASP A 174 1.18 8.42 -11.61
N GLY A 175 1.28 9.19 -10.53
CA GLY A 175 2.45 9.24 -9.66
C GLY A 175 3.62 10.04 -10.25
N GLU A 176 3.36 11.12 -10.95
CA GLU A 176 4.37 12.10 -11.33
C GLU A 176 4.33 13.27 -10.37
N GLU A 177 5.48 13.73 -9.90
CA GLU A 177 5.57 14.91 -9.06
C GLU A 177 5.26 16.15 -9.89
N LEU A 178 4.17 16.85 -9.54
CA LEU A 178 3.74 18.05 -10.21
C LEU A 178 4.32 19.30 -9.54
N LYS A 179 4.24 19.39 -8.22
CA LYS A 179 4.67 20.56 -7.45
C LYS A 179 5.18 20.17 -6.07
N GLU A 180 6.22 20.88 -5.64
CA GLU A 180 6.73 20.85 -4.29
C GLU A 180 6.58 22.23 -3.65
N TYR A 181 6.07 22.28 -2.42
CA TYR A 181 5.84 23.52 -1.70
C TYR A 181 7.04 23.90 -0.87
N VAL A 182 7.26 25.23 -0.76
CA VAL A 182 8.43 25.78 -0.06
C VAL A 182 8.40 25.44 1.43
N LYS A 183 9.56 25.08 1.97
CA LYS A 183 9.79 25.00 3.42
C LYS A 183 10.04 26.39 4.00
N GLY A 184 9.67 26.56 5.26
CA GLY A 184 9.95 27.77 6.03
C GLY A 184 11.41 27.88 6.46
N ASP A 185 11.80 29.07 6.83
CA ASP A 185 13.10 29.32 7.44
C ASP A 185 13.02 29.09 8.96
N MET A 186 13.76 28.11 9.45
CA MET A 186 13.79 27.75 10.88
C MET A 186 14.39 28.83 11.79
N TYR A 187 15.12 29.78 11.23
CA TYR A 187 15.73 30.89 11.99
C TYR A 187 14.75 32.05 12.22
N LEU A 188 13.65 32.12 11.47
CA LEU A 188 12.62 33.12 11.66
C LEU A 188 11.72 32.73 12.84
N ARG A 189 11.67 33.59 13.86
CA ARG A 189 10.82 33.37 15.03
C ARG A 189 9.35 33.69 14.77
N ASP A 190 9.08 34.61 13.84
CA ASP A 190 7.73 35.00 13.49
C ASP A 190 7.12 34.03 12.47
N MET A 191 6.16 33.23 12.93
CA MET A 191 5.48 32.22 12.14
C MET A 191 4.66 32.81 10.99
N HIS A 192 4.21 34.07 11.10
CA HIS A 192 3.45 34.74 10.04
C HIS A 192 4.34 35.14 8.86
N ASN A 193 5.59 35.49 9.12
CA ASN A 193 6.54 35.93 8.10
C ASN A 193 7.28 34.77 7.40
N THR A 194 7.19 33.57 7.94
CA THR A 194 7.80 32.38 7.35
C THR A 194 6.99 31.90 6.15
N LYS A 195 7.64 31.65 5.01
CA LYS A 195 6.97 31.27 3.74
C LYS A 195 6.47 29.83 3.65
N GLY A 196 6.70 29.01 4.63
CA GLY A 196 6.30 27.61 4.68
C GLY A 196 6.44 27.06 6.10
N HIS A 197 6.06 25.78 6.31
CA HIS A 197 6.27 25.12 7.59
C HIS A 197 7.76 25.00 7.92
N ILE A 198 8.10 25.15 9.18
CA ILE A 198 9.49 25.02 9.67
C ILE A 198 9.78 23.64 10.24
N SER A 199 8.76 22.87 10.51
CA SER A 199 8.85 21.50 11.04
C SER A 199 7.89 20.58 10.31
N ALA A 200 7.94 19.29 10.62
CA ALA A 200 7.15 18.26 9.95
C ALA A 200 5.66 18.59 9.90
N ILE A 201 5.06 18.33 8.75
CA ILE A 201 3.62 18.40 8.54
C ILE A 201 3.00 17.10 9.04
N THR A 202 1.89 17.19 9.74
CA THR A 202 1.18 16.06 10.32
C THR A 202 0.07 15.55 9.41
N THR A 203 -0.71 16.47 8.85
CA THR A 203 -1.87 16.16 8.02
C THR A 203 -2.26 17.34 7.13
N GLY A 204 -3.20 17.14 6.24
CA GLY A 204 -3.76 18.18 5.40
C GLY A 204 -5.15 17.82 4.91
N ALA A 205 -5.82 18.79 4.30
CA ALA A 205 -7.13 18.60 3.70
C ALA A 205 -7.31 19.51 2.49
N TRP A 206 -7.98 19.03 1.47
CA TRP A 206 -8.38 19.85 0.33
C TRP A 206 -9.56 20.74 0.70
N HIS A 207 -9.64 21.88 0.02
CA HIS A 207 -10.82 22.73 0.10
C HIS A 207 -12.01 22.01 -0.56
N PRO A 208 -13.16 21.91 0.12
CA PRO A 208 -14.24 21.06 -0.33
C PRO A 208 -14.90 21.50 -1.65
N THR A 209 -14.88 22.80 -1.95
CA THR A 209 -15.54 23.36 -3.15
C THR A 209 -14.57 23.97 -4.16
N ASN A 210 -13.40 24.43 -3.72
CA ASN A 210 -12.42 25.07 -4.60
C ASN A 210 -11.23 24.13 -4.84
N ARG A 211 -11.01 23.75 -6.08
CA ARG A 211 -9.93 22.84 -6.49
C ARG A 211 -8.52 23.38 -6.29
N ASP A 212 -8.38 24.72 -6.13
CA ASP A 212 -7.07 25.36 -6.11
C ASP A 212 -6.51 25.56 -4.71
N PHE A 213 -7.26 25.25 -3.66
CA PHE A 213 -6.82 25.44 -2.28
C PHE A 213 -6.77 24.15 -1.48
N PHE A 214 -5.77 24.08 -0.60
CA PHE A 214 -5.66 23.06 0.43
C PHE A 214 -5.02 23.64 1.69
N VAL A 215 -5.19 22.97 2.81
CA VAL A 215 -4.61 23.32 4.10
C VAL A 215 -3.66 22.23 4.56
N THR A 216 -2.60 22.62 5.24
CA THR A 216 -1.68 21.71 5.92
C THR A 216 -1.58 22.08 7.40
N ALA A 217 -1.47 21.08 8.26
CA ALA A 217 -1.26 21.22 9.69
C ALA A 217 0.15 20.75 10.05
N GLY A 218 0.88 21.53 10.83
CA GLY A 218 2.27 21.24 11.17
C GLY A 218 2.51 21.11 12.68
N THR A 219 3.66 20.53 13.00
CA THR A 219 4.16 20.46 14.37
C THR A 219 4.69 21.82 14.88
N ASP A 220 4.68 22.84 14.01
CA ASP A 220 5.07 24.22 14.29
C ASP A 220 3.94 25.10 14.86
N SER A 221 2.83 24.52 15.30
CA SER A 221 1.62 25.21 15.79
C SER A 221 0.89 26.02 14.73
N THR A 222 1.13 25.74 13.45
CA THR A 222 0.49 26.50 12.37
C THR A 222 -0.35 25.61 11.47
N LEU A 223 -1.43 26.21 10.97
CA LEU A 223 -2.13 25.73 9.78
C LEU A 223 -1.80 26.71 8.65
N ARG A 224 -1.49 26.17 7.48
CA ARG A 224 -1.16 26.98 6.31
C ARG A 224 -2.09 26.64 5.16
N VAL A 225 -2.71 27.65 4.62
CA VAL A 225 -3.55 27.55 3.42
C VAL A 225 -2.70 27.86 2.21
N TRP A 226 -2.76 26.97 1.24
CA TRP A 226 -1.95 27.02 0.03
C TRP A 226 -2.83 27.17 -1.21
N ASP A 227 -2.28 27.87 -2.19
CA ASP A 227 -2.79 27.88 -3.55
C ASP A 227 -1.96 26.89 -4.39
N VAL A 228 -2.66 25.98 -5.08
CA VAL A 228 -2.02 25.01 -5.99
C VAL A 228 -1.14 25.71 -7.03
N ASN A 229 -1.51 26.90 -7.45
CA ASN A 229 -0.78 27.64 -8.48
C ASN A 229 0.43 28.44 -7.96
N MET A 230 0.54 28.59 -6.61
CA MET A 230 1.59 29.39 -5.98
C MET A 230 2.41 28.57 -4.96
N PRO A 231 3.31 27.67 -5.40
CA PRO A 231 4.06 26.79 -4.49
C PRO A 231 5.12 27.51 -3.65
N LEU A 232 5.53 28.72 -4.02
CA LEU A 232 6.60 29.48 -3.36
C LEU A 232 6.14 30.30 -2.15
N LYS A 233 4.84 30.38 -1.91
CA LYS A 233 4.29 31.15 -0.79
C LYS A 233 2.90 30.62 -0.43
N GLN A 234 2.64 30.45 0.88
CA GLN A 234 1.29 30.20 1.36
C GLN A 234 0.38 31.41 1.15
N LYS A 235 -0.91 31.18 1.03
CA LYS A 235 -1.92 32.22 0.93
C LYS A 235 -2.21 32.83 2.31
N ASP A 236 -2.49 31.98 3.29
CA ASP A 236 -2.81 32.37 4.66
C ASP A 236 -2.07 31.52 5.68
N VAL A 237 -1.83 32.08 6.87
CA VAL A 237 -1.21 31.41 8.01
C VAL A 237 -2.10 31.58 9.23
N ILE A 238 -2.47 30.48 9.83
CA ILE A 238 -3.21 30.42 11.08
C ILE A 238 -2.25 29.94 12.17
N VAL A 239 -1.94 30.80 13.12
CA VAL A 239 -1.08 30.42 14.25
C VAL A 239 -1.96 30.10 15.44
N HIS A 240 -1.98 28.83 15.85
CA HIS A 240 -2.65 28.42 17.07
C HIS A 240 -1.74 28.65 18.27
N LYS A 241 -2.26 29.35 19.29
CA LYS A 241 -1.53 29.63 20.53
C LYS A 241 -2.08 28.77 21.66
N SER A 242 -1.32 27.75 22.03
CA SER A 242 -1.65 26.91 23.19
C SER A 242 -1.62 27.73 24.47
N ARG A 243 -2.57 27.44 25.35
CA ARG A 243 -2.61 28.00 26.70
C ARG A 243 -2.26 26.96 27.78
N ALA A 244 -1.85 25.76 27.37
CA ALA A 244 -1.42 24.74 28.28
C ALA A 244 -0.16 25.19 29.05
N ALA A 245 -0.10 24.85 30.34
CA ALA A 245 1.03 25.17 31.18
C ALA A 245 2.32 24.55 30.61
N GLY A 246 3.39 25.33 30.52
CA GLY A 246 4.67 24.87 30.01
C GLY A 246 4.80 24.79 28.46
N SER A 247 3.75 25.09 27.71
CA SER A 247 3.75 24.99 26.25
C SER A 247 4.53 26.14 25.55
N ALA A 248 4.88 27.20 26.28
CA ALA A 248 5.42 28.45 25.71
C ALA A 248 4.56 29.01 24.54
N GLY A 249 3.27 28.72 24.56
CA GLY A 249 2.32 29.12 23.54
C GLY A 249 2.37 28.27 22.26
N ARG A 250 3.11 27.17 22.25
CA ARG A 250 3.24 26.27 21.07
C ARG A 250 2.64 24.90 21.38
N THR A 251 2.04 24.30 20.35
CA THR A 251 1.52 22.92 20.40
C THR A 251 1.62 22.31 19.00
N ARG A 252 1.57 21.00 18.89
CA ARG A 252 1.51 20.32 17.61
C ARG A 252 0.07 20.24 17.14
N MET A 253 -0.19 20.61 15.88
CA MET A 253 -1.47 20.34 15.25
C MET A 253 -1.53 18.87 14.88
N THR A 254 -2.59 18.16 15.27
CA THR A 254 -2.66 16.70 15.12
C THR A 254 -3.58 16.26 13.98
N ALA A 255 -4.71 16.92 13.82
CA ALA A 255 -5.68 16.64 12.77
C ALA A 255 -6.29 17.92 12.21
N VAL A 256 -6.69 17.88 10.94
CA VAL A 256 -7.42 18.96 10.28
C VAL A 256 -8.48 18.37 9.35
N ALA A 257 -9.64 19.00 9.31
CA ALA A 257 -10.69 18.68 8.38
C ALA A 257 -11.29 19.96 7.81
N TRP A 258 -11.58 19.95 6.53
CA TRP A 258 -12.22 21.06 5.82
C TRP A 258 -13.54 20.56 5.22
N GLY A 259 -14.66 21.02 5.76
CA GLY A 259 -15.98 20.58 5.36
C GLY A 259 -16.78 21.70 4.69
N SER A 260 -17.65 21.30 3.78
CA SER A 260 -18.63 22.18 3.16
C SER A 260 -20.00 21.50 3.18
N PRO A 261 -21.02 22.12 3.78
CA PRO A 261 -22.36 21.58 3.73
C PRO A 261 -22.90 21.61 2.29
N ILE A 262 -23.41 20.48 1.81
CA ILE A 262 -23.94 20.35 0.45
C ILE A 262 -25.23 21.17 0.26
N GLN A 263 -25.98 21.38 1.33
CA GLN A 263 -27.28 22.08 1.30
C GLN A 263 -27.19 23.60 1.52
N GLY A 264 -26.02 24.20 1.26
CA GLY A 264 -25.83 25.64 1.43
C GLY A 264 -25.61 26.03 2.89
N GLY A 265 -24.38 26.05 3.31
CA GLY A 265 -23.92 26.49 4.62
C GLY A 265 -22.54 27.13 4.51
N LYS A 266 -22.00 27.55 5.62
CA LYS A 266 -20.63 28.06 5.68
C LYS A 266 -19.64 26.90 5.66
N ASN A 267 -18.58 27.03 4.86
CA ASN A 267 -17.46 26.13 4.95
C ASN A 267 -16.85 26.20 6.34
N LEU A 268 -16.48 25.05 6.88
CA LEU A 268 -15.89 24.93 8.21
C LEU A 268 -14.49 24.36 8.10
N LEU A 269 -13.53 25.01 8.74
CA LEU A 269 -12.19 24.49 8.95
C LEU A 269 -12.07 24.15 10.44
N VAL A 270 -11.86 22.87 10.75
CA VAL A 270 -11.71 22.39 12.12
C VAL A 270 -10.35 21.75 12.27
N ALA A 271 -9.66 22.02 13.36
CA ALA A 271 -8.37 21.41 13.66
C ALA A 271 -8.27 21.02 15.13
N ALA A 272 -7.60 19.93 15.36
CA ALA A 272 -7.26 19.44 16.70
C ALA A 272 -5.77 19.66 16.98
N ALA A 273 -5.43 19.87 18.24
CA ALA A 273 -4.07 20.05 18.69
C ALA A 273 -3.71 19.13 19.87
N LEU A 274 -2.43 18.87 20.06
CA LEU A 274 -1.89 17.97 21.08
C LEU A 274 -2.18 18.45 22.53
N ASP A 275 -2.45 19.73 22.71
CA ASP A 275 -2.86 20.27 24.00
C ASP A 275 -4.31 19.94 24.39
N GLY A 276 -4.98 19.11 23.58
CA GLY A 276 -6.36 18.71 23.76
C GLY A 276 -7.38 19.74 23.26
N SER A 277 -6.94 20.81 22.61
CA SER A 277 -7.83 21.82 22.07
C SER A 277 -8.39 21.41 20.70
N LEU A 278 -9.66 21.76 20.49
CA LEU A 278 -10.36 21.63 19.22
C LEU A 278 -10.82 23.04 18.80
N VAL A 279 -10.38 23.47 17.62
CA VAL A 279 -10.59 24.84 17.15
C VAL A 279 -11.31 24.83 15.81
N MET A 280 -12.28 25.71 15.66
CA MET A 280 -13.08 25.85 14.46
C MET A 280 -12.96 27.27 13.90
N TRP A 281 -12.72 27.40 12.58
CA TRP A 281 -12.70 28.65 11.82
C TRP A 281 -13.79 28.63 10.74
N ASP A 282 -14.15 29.82 10.26
CA ASP A 282 -14.91 29.95 9.03
C ASP A 282 -14.01 29.55 7.84
N GLY A 283 -14.41 28.51 7.11
CA GLY A 283 -13.63 27.96 5.99
C GLY A 283 -13.54 28.88 4.76
N ASN A 284 -14.20 30.05 4.74
CA ASN A 284 -14.27 30.94 3.59
C ASN A 284 -13.17 32.03 3.57
N GLY A 285 -12.21 32.01 4.51
CA GLY A 285 -11.02 32.86 4.43
C GLY A 285 -10.84 33.90 5.54
N ASN A 286 -11.70 33.99 6.53
CA ASN A 286 -11.46 34.83 7.70
C ASN A 286 -10.83 34.01 8.84
N TYR A 287 -9.53 33.80 8.77
CA TYR A 287 -8.79 32.99 9.72
C TYR A 287 -8.17 33.75 10.91
N ALA A 288 -8.35 35.08 10.96
CA ALA A 288 -7.74 35.91 11.98
C ALA A 288 -8.17 35.57 13.42
N ARG A 289 -9.42 35.11 13.57
CA ARG A 289 -9.96 34.65 14.86
C ARG A 289 -10.74 33.36 14.67
N PRO A 290 -10.59 32.38 15.58
CA PRO A 290 -11.42 31.19 15.54
C PRO A 290 -12.89 31.58 15.81
N ALA A 291 -13.79 30.90 15.10
CA ALA A 291 -15.23 31.02 15.33
C ALA A 291 -15.63 30.41 16.67
N ALA A 292 -14.98 29.30 17.04
CA ALA A 292 -15.12 28.65 18.33
C ALA A 292 -13.86 27.88 18.70
N GLU A 293 -13.61 27.75 20.01
CA GLU A 293 -12.47 27.02 20.57
C GLU A 293 -12.93 26.25 21.81
N ILE A 294 -12.59 24.96 21.86
CA ILE A 294 -12.74 24.08 23.02
C ILE A 294 -11.35 23.67 23.46
N ARG A 295 -10.98 23.95 24.71
CA ARG A 295 -9.61 23.74 25.20
C ARG A 295 -9.36 22.32 25.71
N GLU A 296 -10.36 21.72 26.26
CA GLU A 296 -10.32 20.40 26.89
C GLU A 296 -11.27 19.45 26.16
N ALA A 297 -11.18 19.47 24.81
CA ALA A 297 -11.94 18.54 24.00
C ALA A 297 -11.48 17.11 24.24
N HIS A 298 -10.17 16.88 24.33
CA HIS A 298 -9.54 15.61 24.68
C HIS A 298 -8.47 15.82 25.77
N LYS A 299 -7.97 14.74 26.33
CA LYS A 299 -6.91 14.79 27.32
C LYS A 299 -5.65 15.42 26.73
N PRO A 300 -5.04 16.43 27.39
CA PRO A 300 -3.82 17.04 26.89
C PRO A 300 -2.68 16.03 26.80
N ASN A 301 -1.79 16.23 25.83
CA ASN A 301 -0.68 15.33 25.46
C ASN A 301 -1.10 13.96 24.95
N THR A 302 -2.36 13.77 24.56
CA THR A 302 -2.81 12.62 23.78
C THR A 302 -3.04 13.03 22.34
N TRP A 303 -2.70 12.15 21.40
CA TRP A 303 -2.83 12.45 19.98
C TRP A 303 -4.29 12.30 19.52
N THR A 304 -4.89 13.36 19.05
CA THR A 304 -6.21 13.31 18.41
C THR A 304 -5.97 13.11 16.90
N GLY A 305 -6.06 11.87 16.43
CA GLY A 305 -5.75 11.51 15.05
C GLY A 305 -6.94 11.61 14.12
N GLY A 306 -8.10 11.23 14.60
CA GLY A 306 -9.32 11.18 13.79
C GLY A 306 -10.18 12.45 13.95
N LEU A 307 -10.54 13.06 12.82
CA LEU A 307 -11.43 14.22 12.76
C LEU A 307 -12.30 14.14 11.51
N GLY A 308 -13.61 14.06 11.67
CA GLY A 308 -14.57 14.02 10.59
C GLY A 308 -15.63 15.09 10.73
N ILE A 309 -16.08 15.64 9.59
CA ILE A 309 -17.21 16.59 9.51
C ILE A 309 -18.33 15.91 8.74
N SER A 310 -19.56 15.98 9.27
CA SER A 310 -20.72 15.42 8.58
C SER A 310 -21.03 16.18 7.29
N ARG A 311 -21.69 15.50 6.36
CA ARG A 311 -22.04 16.06 5.04
C ARG A 311 -22.97 17.28 5.14
N ASP A 312 -23.74 17.39 6.20
CA ASP A 312 -24.60 18.55 6.48
C ASP A 312 -23.87 19.69 7.21
N GLY A 313 -22.60 19.49 7.60
CA GLY A 313 -21.78 20.47 8.32
C GLY A 313 -22.26 20.77 9.75
N ARG A 314 -23.20 20.00 10.29
CA ARG A 314 -23.77 20.24 11.63
C ARG A 314 -23.02 19.55 12.74
N THR A 315 -22.44 18.40 12.45
CA THR A 315 -21.75 17.60 13.44
C THR A 315 -20.29 17.37 13.07
N VAL A 316 -19.47 17.36 14.09
CA VAL A 316 -18.04 17.02 13.99
C VAL A 316 -17.82 15.83 14.91
N VAL A 317 -17.11 14.82 14.44
CA VAL A 317 -16.68 13.69 15.25
C VAL A 317 -15.18 13.75 15.44
N THR A 318 -14.72 13.47 16.65
CA THR A 318 -13.30 13.40 17.00
C THR A 318 -12.98 12.07 17.68
N ARG A 319 -11.81 11.52 17.37
CA ARG A 319 -11.25 10.36 18.03
C ARG A 319 -9.92 10.73 18.65
N GLY A 320 -9.85 10.68 19.96
CA GLY A 320 -8.65 10.99 20.73
C GLY A 320 -7.88 9.74 21.13
N GLY A 321 -6.61 9.92 21.49
CA GLY A 321 -5.79 8.91 22.14
C GLY A 321 -6.06 8.77 23.63
N ASP A 322 -7.11 9.39 24.10
CA ASP A 322 -7.68 9.24 25.44
C ASP A 322 -8.75 8.14 25.50
N ASP A 323 -8.81 7.28 24.47
CA ASP A 323 -9.79 6.21 24.31
C ASP A 323 -11.24 6.69 24.23
N LEU A 324 -11.45 7.95 23.80
CA LEU A 324 -12.76 8.55 23.68
C LEU A 324 -13.07 8.96 22.23
N ILE A 325 -14.29 8.65 21.82
CA ILE A 325 -14.91 9.23 20.62
C ILE A 325 -15.95 10.25 21.09
N LYS A 326 -15.88 11.46 20.57
CA LYS A 326 -16.77 12.55 20.93
C LYS A 326 -17.45 13.14 19.70
N LEU A 327 -18.72 13.44 19.83
CA LEU A 327 -19.54 14.10 18.82
C LEU A 327 -19.87 15.53 19.25
N TRP A 328 -19.70 16.48 18.34
CA TRP A 328 -19.84 17.91 18.60
C TRP A 328 -20.86 18.55 17.65
N ASP A 329 -21.67 19.49 18.17
CA ASP A 329 -22.53 20.33 17.34
C ASP A 329 -21.79 21.62 16.95
N THR A 330 -21.68 21.89 15.67
CA THR A 330 -21.00 23.09 15.14
C THR A 330 -21.69 24.39 15.55
N ARG A 331 -22.98 24.36 15.89
CA ARG A 331 -23.74 25.53 16.33
C ARG A 331 -23.57 25.79 17.83
N LYS A 332 -23.37 24.72 18.63
CA LYS A 332 -23.17 24.78 20.08
C LYS A 332 -21.83 24.15 20.44
N PHE A 333 -20.76 24.67 19.83
CA PHE A 333 -19.41 24.12 19.93
C PHE A 333 -18.78 24.45 21.30
N LYS A 334 -19.27 23.81 22.37
CA LYS A 334 -18.77 23.98 23.77
C LYS A 334 -18.67 22.68 24.51
N GLN A 335 -19.67 21.82 24.37
CA GLN A 335 -19.78 20.53 25.04
C GLN A 335 -20.07 19.45 23.98
N PRO A 336 -19.58 18.23 24.17
CA PRO A 336 -19.93 17.13 23.31
C PRO A 336 -21.41 16.76 23.43
N ILE A 337 -22.04 16.39 22.33
CA ILE A 337 -23.40 15.85 22.32
C ILE A 337 -23.39 14.46 22.93
N SER A 338 -22.43 13.64 22.52
CA SER A 338 -22.27 12.27 23.00
C SER A 338 -20.78 11.95 23.12
N THR A 339 -20.46 11.07 24.07
CA THR A 339 -19.10 10.57 24.31
C THR A 339 -19.18 9.08 24.55
N VAL A 340 -18.34 8.31 23.87
CA VAL A 340 -18.25 6.86 24.00
C VAL A 340 -16.79 6.45 24.16
N GLU A 341 -16.56 5.47 25.02
CA GLU A 341 -15.25 4.83 25.18
C GLU A 341 -15.00 3.90 23.99
N HIS A 342 -13.82 4.01 23.41
CA HIS A 342 -13.40 3.19 22.30
C HIS A 342 -11.89 2.97 22.36
N LEU A 343 -11.45 1.73 22.34
CA LEU A 343 -10.04 1.38 22.45
C LEU A 343 -9.24 2.04 21.34
N SER A 344 -8.39 2.99 21.71
CA SER A 344 -7.57 3.77 20.80
C SER A 344 -6.29 3.03 20.42
N THR A 345 -5.75 3.37 19.21
CA THR A 345 -4.45 2.90 18.74
C THR A 345 -3.40 4.00 18.76
N SER A 346 -3.74 5.19 19.25
CA SER A 346 -2.93 6.41 19.05
C SER A 346 -1.59 6.41 19.77
N ASP A 347 -1.40 5.62 20.82
CA ASP A 347 -0.10 5.50 21.50
C ASP A 347 0.97 4.88 20.58
N GLN A 348 0.55 3.95 19.71
CA GLN A 348 1.43 3.28 18.76
C GLN A 348 1.37 3.94 17.37
N TYR A 349 0.19 4.43 16.97
CA TYR A 349 -0.07 4.98 15.64
C TYR A 349 -0.74 6.35 15.75
N ALA A 350 -0.01 7.39 15.41
CA ALA A 350 -0.48 8.78 15.53
C ALA A 350 -1.74 9.07 14.69
N ASN A 351 -1.86 8.43 13.54
CA ASN A 351 -2.92 8.67 12.57
C ASN A 351 -3.97 7.55 12.62
N THR A 352 -4.83 7.59 13.64
CA THR A 352 -6.02 6.75 13.69
C THR A 352 -7.20 7.51 13.13
N ASP A 353 -7.84 6.98 12.10
CA ASP A 353 -8.89 7.69 11.37
C ASP A 353 -10.29 7.43 11.94
N ILE A 354 -11.17 8.39 11.76
CA ILE A 354 -12.62 8.28 11.96
C ILE A 354 -13.32 9.07 10.88
N ARG A 355 -14.29 8.47 10.21
CA ARG A 355 -14.97 9.12 9.09
C ARG A 355 -16.47 8.88 9.13
N PHE A 356 -17.23 9.84 8.64
CA PHE A 356 -18.63 9.63 8.33
C PHE A 356 -18.79 8.79 7.07
N SER A 357 -19.86 8.00 7.02
CA SER A 357 -20.31 7.39 5.77
C SER A 357 -20.64 8.47 4.74
N PRO A 358 -20.67 8.16 3.44
CA PRO A 358 -20.98 9.15 2.39
C PRO A 358 -22.27 9.90 2.59
N ASN A 359 -23.29 9.24 3.16
CA ASN A 359 -24.58 9.85 3.47
C ASN A 359 -24.64 10.46 4.88
N SER A 360 -23.56 10.33 5.68
CA SER A 360 -23.53 10.68 7.10
C SER A 360 -24.56 9.95 7.97
N SER A 361 -25.08 8.81 7.48
CA SER A 361 -25.98 7.93 8.24
C SER A 361 -25.25 7.14 9.31
N SER A 362 -23.95 6.91 9.14
CA SER A 362 -23.13 6.12 10.06
C SER A 362 -21.74 6.72 10.21
N ILE A 363 -21.04 6.36 11.26
CA ILE A 363 -19.64 6.74 11.52
C ILE A 363 -18.80 5.46 11.51
N LEU A 364 -17.69 5.49 10.78
CA LEU A 364 -16.75 4.39 10.71
C LEU A 364 -15.53 4.68 11.56
N THR A 365 -15.10 3.66 12.30
CA THR A 365 -13.84 3.70 13.06
C THR A 365 -13.23 2.31 13.17
N GLY A 366 -11.90 2.24 13.23
CA GLY A 366 -11.19 1.00 13.47
C GLY A 366 -10.87 0.83 14.96
N SER A 367 -10.69 -0.39 15.45
CA SER A 367 -10.23 -0.66 16.80
C SER A 367 -8.79 -1.14 16.86
N ALA A 368 -8.21 -1.16 18.05
CA ALA A 368 -6.89 -1.74 18.32
C ALA A 368 -6.84 -3.25 18.04
N ASP A 369 -7.97 -3.94 18.18
CA ASP A 369 -8.10 -5.38 17.95
C ASP A 369 -8.24 -5.76 16.47
N GLY A 370 -8.34 -4.76 15.58
CA GLY A 370 -8.52 -4.98 14.14
C GLY A 370 -9.97 -5.11 13.71
N ASN A 371 -10.92 -4.72 14.54
CA ASN A 371 -12.34 -4.69 14.21
C ASN A 371 -12.71 -3.35 13.56
N LEU A 372 -13.55 -3.41 12.54
CA LEU A 372 -14.24 -2.27 11.99
C LEU A 372 -15.54 -2.06 12.77
N HIS A 373 -15.72 -0.88 13.32
CA HIS A 373 -16.93 -0.46 14.01
C HIS A 373 -17.69 0.53 13.13
N ILE A 374 -18.97 0.26 12.92
CA ILE A 374 -19.92 1.18 12.30
C ILE A 374 -20.83 1.67 13.43
N LEU A 375 -20.79 2.98 13.69
CA LEU A 375 -21.47 3.61 14.81
C LEU A 375 -22.63 4.47 14.30
N ASN A 376 -23.69 4.52 15.09
CA ASN A 376 -24.79 5.44 14.88
C ASN A 376 -24.39 6.88 15.16
N PRO A 377 -24.57 7.84 14.24
CA PRO A 377 -24.12 9.23 14.43
C PRO A 377 -24.89 9.99 15.50
N ALA A 378 -26.07 9.53 15.91
CA ALA A 378 -26.85 10.19 16.97
C ALA A 378 -26.42 9.76 18.38
N THR A 379 -26.14 8.47 18.56
CA THR A 379 -25.90 7.85 19.88
C THR A 379 -24.46 7.42 20.09
N LEU A 380 -23.65 7.31 19.02
CA LEU A 380 -22.32 6.69 18.99
C LEU A 380 -22.31 5.21 19.41
N LYS A 381 -23.46 4.57 19.55
CA LYS A 381 -23.52 3.12 19.79
C LYS A 381 -23.10 2.37 18.54
N PRO A 382 -22.41 1.23 18.66
CA PRO A 382 -22.07 0.40 17.52
C PRO A 382 -23.34 -0.26 16.93
N GLU A 383 -23.58 -0.03 15.64
CA GLU A 383 -24.62 -0.73 14.86
C GLU A 383 -24.07 -2.07 14.38
N LEU A 384 -22.80 -2.06 13.99
CA LEU A 384 -22.12 -3.24 13.48
C LEU A 384 -20.67 -3.26 13.93
N VAL A 385 -20.20 -4.43 14.36
CA VAL A 385 -18.78 -4.69 14.64
C VAL A 385 -18.34 -5.91 13.83
N THR A 386 -17.35 -5.75 12.98
CA THR A 386 -16.88 -6.82 12.13
C THR A 386 -15.34 -6.93 12.17
N PRO A 387 -14.79 -8.13 12.43
CA PRO A 387 -13.35 -8.33 12.45
C PRO A 387 -12.81 -8.23 11.01
N VAL A 388 -11.80 -7.40 10.79
CA VAL A 388 -11.13 -7.26 9.47
C VAL A 388 -9.75 -7.88 9.52
N THR A 389 -8.95 -7.53 10.52
CA THR A 389 -7.60 -8.06 10.72
C THR A 389 -7.48 -8.68 12.09
N ALA A 390 -7.10 -9.94 12.16
CA ALA A 390 -6.94 -10.59 13.46
C ALA A 390 -5.73 -10.02 14.22
N GLY A 391 -6.00 -9.38 15.38
CA GLY A 391 -4.97 -8.91 16.31
C GLY A 391 -4.07 -7.79 15.80
N SER A 392 -4.45 -7.08 14.73
CA SER A 392 -3.69 -5.95 14.21
C SER A 392 -4.58 -4.71 14.08
N PRO A 393 -4.21 -3.56 14.67
CA PRO A 393 -5.05 -2.38 14.69
C PRO A 393 -5.32 -1.82 13.29
N LEU A 394 -6.55 -1.33 13.09
CA LEU A 394 -6.93 -0.59 11.90
C LEU A 394 -6.53 0.89 12.09
N THR A 395 -5.67 1.38 11.21
CA THR A 395 -5.11 2.74 11.28
C THR A 395 -5.88 3.74 10.44
N THR A 396 -6.30 3.36 9.25
CA THR A 396 -7.01 4.24 8.32
C THR A 396 -8.18 3.52 7.68
N LEU A 397 -9.19 4.28 7.32
CA LEU A 397 -10.42 3.76 6.72
C LEU A 397 -11.09 4.79 5.83
N MET A 398 -11.84 4.31 4.84
CA MET A 398 -12.58 5.13 3.92
C MET A 398 -13.78 4.35 3.37
N TRP A 399 -14.94 4.98 3.31
CA TRP A 399 -16.08 4.47 2.55
C TRP A 399 -16.26 5.31 1.29
N HIS A 400 -16.15 4.70 0.14
CA HIS A 400 -16.25 5.41 -1.13
C HIS A 400 -17.69 5.42 -1.65
N GLU A 401 -18.24 6.62 -1.86
CA GLU A 401 -19.66 6.84 -2.21
C GLU A 401 -20.09 6.08 -3.48
N LYS A 402 -19.35 6.24 -4.58
CA LYS A 402 -19.74 5.67 -5.87
C LYS A 402 -19.50 4.18 -6.00
N LEU A 403 -18.50 3.67 -5.32
CA LEU A 403 -18.18 2.24 -5.36
C LEU A 403 -19.06 1.44 -4.41
N ASN A 404 -19.56 2.07 -3.35
CA ASN A 404 -20.15 1.44 -2.19
C ASN A 404 -19.22 0.34 -1.65
N GLN A 405 -17.98 0.73 -1.33
CA GLN A 405 -16.95 -0.16 -0.79
C GLN A 405 -16.26 0.52 0.38
N ILE A 406 -15.93 -0.26 1.40
CA ILE A 406 -15.18 0.20 2.56
C ILE A 406 -13.74 -0.29 2.42
N LEU A 407 -12.81 0.65 2.45
CA LEU A 407 -11.39 0.36 2.40
C LEU A 407 -10.80 0.60 3.77
N THR A 408 -9.97 -0.32 4.24
CA THR A 408 -9.26 -0.21 5.51
C THR A 408 -7.79 -0.52 5.34
N GLY A 409 -6.96 0.22 6.04
CA GLY A 409 -5.53 -0.04 6.15
C GLY A 409 -5.18 -0.42 7.58
N SER A 410 -4.31 -1.39 7.73
CA SER A 410 -3.95 -1.96 9.02
C SER A 410 -2.47 -1.81 9.35
N ALA A 411 -2.12 -2.04 10.60
CA ALA A 411 -0.76 -1.97 11.09
C ALA A 411 0.11 -3.16 10.63
N ASN A 412 -0.49 -4.24 10.15
CA ASN A 412 0.23 -5.38 9.54
C ASN A 412 0.59 -5.17 8.06
N ALA A 413 0.49 -3.93 7.55
CA ALA A 413 0.77 -3.56 6.17
C ALA A 413 -0.23 -4.09 5.12
N GLU A 414 -1.41 -4.51 5.55
CA GLU A 414 -2.47 -5.02 4.67
C GLU A 414 -3.53 -3.95 4.42
N THR A 415 -4.00 -3.88 3.18
CA THR A 415 -5.17 -3.08 2.80
C THR A 415 -6.31 -4.02 2.47
N HIS A 416 -7.42 -3.87 3.16
CA HIS A 416 -8.63 -4.65 2.93
C HIS A 416 -9.66 -3.79 2.22
N VAL A 417 -10.23 -4.31 1.16
CA VAL A 417 -11.33 -3.68 0.42
C VAL A 417 -12.56 -4.55 0.61
N LEU A 418 -13.47 -4.09 1.45
CA LEU A 418 -14.73 -4.76 1.74
C LEU A 418 -15.77 -4.34 0.71
N TYR A 419 -16.50 -5.30 0.18
CA TYR A 419 -17.52 -5.04 -0.85
C TYR A 419 -18.65 -6.07 -0.78
N ASN A 420 -19.78 -5.72 -1.36
CA ASN A 420 -20.89 -6.64 -1.60
C ASN A 420 -21.07 -6.76 -3.11
N PRO A 421 -20.99 -7.96 -3.70
CA PRO A 421 -21.14 -8.17 -5.14
C PRO A 421 -22.45 -7.60 -5.72
N ASN A 422 -23.52 -7.57 -4.91
CA ASN A 422 -24.84 -7.13 -5.34
C ASN A 422 -24.97 -5.60 -5.34
N THR A 423 -24.39 -4.92 -4.35
CA THR A 423 -24.57 -3.47 -4.15
C THR A 423 -23.37 -2.64 -4.56
N SER A 424 -22.16 -3.24 -4.60
CA SER A 424 -20.93 -2.54 -4.96
C SER A 424 -20.71 -2.50 -6.46
N ILE A 425 -20.32 -1.33 -6.96
CA ILE A 425 -20.10 -1.09 -8.39
C ILE A 425 -18.61 -0.89 -8.65
N ARG A 426 -18.03 -1.61 -9.62
CA ARG A 426 -16.60 -1.47 -9.97
C ARG A 426 -15.64 -1.80 -8.81
N GLY A 427 -14.44 -1.18 -8.78
CA GLY A 427 -13.45 -1.38 -7.73
C GLY A 427 -13.10 -2.86 -7.52
N ALA A 428 -13.17 -3.34 -6.27
CA ALA A 428 -12.90 -4.73 -5.92
C ALA A 428 -13.87 -5.70 -6.59
N ALA A 429 -15.15 -5.36 -6.72
CA ALA A 429 -16.14 -6.19 -7.40
C ALA A 429 -15.74 -6.45 -8.86
N MET A 430 -15.24 -5.43 -9.57
CA MET A 430 -14.73 -5.58 -10.94
C MET A 430 -13.47 -6.45 -11.00
N VAL A 431 -12.57 -6.33 -10.03
CA VAL A 431 -11.36 -7.17 -9.99
C VAL A 431 -11.73 -8.64 -9.82
N MET A 432 -12.64 -8.93 -8.89
CA MET A 432 -13.05 -10.28 -8.56
C MET A 432 -13.99 -10.92 -9.59
N SER A 433 -14.68 -10.13 -10.40
CA SER A 433 -15.47 -10.63 -11.53
C SER A 433 -14.65 -11.04 -12.76
N LYS A 434 -13.35 -10.68 -12.80
CA LYS A 434 -12.47 -11.09 -13.90
C LYS A 434 -12.11 -12.57 -13.75
N ALA A 435 -12.27 -13.32 -14.85
CA ALA A 435 -11.80 -14.70 -14.88
C ALA A 435 -10.28 -14.76 -14.59
N PRO A 436 -9.84 -15.64 -13.70
CA PRO A 436 -8.43 -15.77 -13.36
C PRO A 436 -7.66 -16.17 -14.63
N LYS A 437 -6.63 -15.40 -14.98
CA LYS A 437 -5.72 -15.83 -16.03
C LYS A 437 -4.97 -17.05 -15.51
N ARG A 438 -5.11 -18.17 -16.17
CA ARG A 438 -4.26 -19.33 -15.91
C ARG A 438 -2.83 -18.91 -16.27
N ARG A 439 -1.98 -18.74 -15.27
CA ARG A 439 -0.55 -18.56 -15.49
C ARG A 439 -0.03 -19.86 -16.07
N HIS A 440 0.53 -19.78 -17.26
CA HIS A 440 1.41 -20.85 -17.71
C HIS A 440 2.68 -20.79 -16.87
N VAL A 441 3.23 -21.93 -16.51
CA VAL A 441 4.47 -22.01 -15.71
C VAL A 441 5.61 -21.24 -16.39
N ASP A 442 5.57 -21.15 -17.72
CA ASP A 442 6.54 -20.41 -18.53
C ASP A 442 6.40 -18.88 -18.48
N ASP A 443 5.30 -18.35 -17.93
CA ASP A 443 5.03 -16.92 -17.83
C ASP A 443 5.56 -16.30 -16.50
N ASP A 444 6.07 -17.13 -15.59
CA ASP A 444 6.64 -16.65 -14.33
C ASP A 444 8.14 -16.38 -14.50
N PRO A 445 8.58 -15.10 -14.51
CA PRO A 445 10.00 -14.75 -14.67
C PRO A 445 10.87 -15.26 -13.51
N ASN A 446 10.26 -15.61 -12.37
CA ASN A 446 10.94 -16.15 -11.20
C ASN A 446 10.91 -17.68 -11.14
N PHE A 447 10.20 -18.32 -12.05
CA PHE A 447 10.19 -19.76 -12.15
C PHE A 447 11.43 -20.22 -12.92
N THR A 448 12.52 -20.37 -12.20
CA THR A 448 13.66 -21.13 -12.71
C THR A 448 13.30 -22.61 -12.62
N THR A 449 13.10 -23.22 -13.76
CA THR A 449 13.04 -24.69 -13.83
C THR A 449 14.40 -25.16 -13.37
N ASP A 450 14.48 -25.71 -12.16
CA ASP A 450 15.71 -26.29 -11.66
C ASP A 450 15.97 -27.58 -12.43
N LEU A 451 16.67 -27.46 -13.53
CA LEU A 451 17.10 -28.57 -14.36
C LEU A 451 18.08 -29.50 -13.63
N SER A 452 18.61 -29.08 -12.45
CA SER A 452 19.52 -29.89 -11.63
C SER A 452 18.77 -30.97 -10.86
N GLN A 453 17.49 -30.80 -10.61
CA GLN A 453 16.66 -31.83 -9.99
C GLN A 453 16.27 -32.96 -10.97
N GLY A 454 16.92 -33.00 -12.13
CA GLY A 454 16.69 -33.97 -13.15
C GLY A 454 15.19 -34.15 -13.37
N LEU A 455 14.70 -34.29 -14.51
CA LEU A 455 13.32 -34.64 -14.82
C LEU A 455 12.89 -35.77 -13.91
N SER A 456 12.71 -35.46 -12.61
CA SER A 456 12.39 -36.43 -11.62
C SER A 456 10.96 -36.83 -11.88
N GLY A 457 10.83 -38.01 -12.28
CA GLY A 457 9.69 -38.80 -11.97
C GLY A 457 8.67 -39.01 -13.05
N ASP A 458 8.57 -38.24 -14.08
CA ASP A 458 7.60 -38.48 -15.16
C ASP A 458 8.19 -39.06 -16.43
N ALA A 459 9.42 -39.57 -16.38
CA ALA A 459 9.88 -40.53 -17.34
C ALA A 459 9.28 -41.91 -16.94
N VAL A 460 8.03 -42.11 -17.25
CA VAL A 460 7.44 -43.45 -17.24
C VAL A 460 8.23 -44.25 -18.26
N SER A 461 9.17 -45.06 -17.79
CA SER A 461 9.81 -46.07 -18.59
C SER A 461 8.77 -47.13 -18.89
N THR A 462 8.13 -47.02 -20.04
CA THR A 462 7.41 -48.16 -20.60
C THR A 462 8.44 -49.21 -20.97
N GLU A 463 8.13 -50.50 -20.72
CA GLU A 463 9.00 -51.67 -20.95
C GLU A 463 9.53 -51.80 -22.38
N ASP A 464 9.05 -51.03 -23.32
CA ASP A 464 9.45 -51.03 -24.73
C ASP A 464 10.54 -49.98 -25.11
N GLY A 465 11.26 -49.40 -24.15
CA GLY A 465 12.45 -48.63 -24.41
C GLY A 465 12.25 -47.34 -25.21
N VAL A 466 11.03 -46.93 -25.48
CA VAL A 466 10.71 -45.66 -26.16
C VAL A 466 10.63 -44.56 -25.10
N ARG A 467 11.65 -43.76 -25.03
CA ARG A 467 11.67 -42.51 -24.22
C ARG A 467 10.63 -41.56 -24.76
N THR A 468 9.42 -41.59 -24.27
CA THR A 468 8.49 -40.48 -24.38
C THR A 468 8.87 -39.39 -23.35
N ALA A 469 10.11 -38.94 -23.43
CA ALA A 469 10.52 -37.76 -22.74
C ALA A 469 9.93 -36.56 -23.47
N GLN A 470 9.38 -35.62 -22.70
CA GLN A 470 9.11 -34.23 -23.07
C GLN A 470 7.66 -33.80 -23.18
N LEU A 471 6.96 -33.99 -22.08
CA LEU A 471 5.88 -33.08 -21.75
C LEU A 471 6.47 -31.95 -20.88
N GLY A 472 6.88 -30.84 -21.49
CA GLY A 472 7.40 -29.71 -20.72
C GLY A 472 8.23 -28.71 -21.51
N THR A 473 8.68 -29.08 -22.69
CA THR A 473 9.42 -28.14 -23.54
C THR A 473 8.47 -27.28 -24.36
N SER A 474 8.74 -25.98 -24.42
CA SER A 474 7.96 -25.03 -25.22
C SER A 474 7.85 -25.51 -26.67
N PHE A 475 6.78 -25.11 -27.36
CA PHE A 475 6.57 -25.50 -28.77
C PHE A 475 7.79 -25.17 -29.64
N SER A 476 8.48 -24.07 -29.36
CA SER A 476 9.69 -23.63 -30.05
C SER A 476 10.91 -24.50 -29.77
N SER A 477 10.98 -25.18 -28.61
CA SER A 477 12.08 -26.14 -28.35
C SER A 477 11.83 -27.50 -28.94
N ARG A 478 10.56 -27.89 -29.14
CA ARG A 478 10.18 -29.13 -29.86
C ARG A 478 10.38 -28.98 -31.37
N HIS A 479 10.31 -27.77 -31.88
CA HIS A 479 10.43 -27.45 -33.30
C HIS A 479 11.46 -26.34 -33.51
N PRO A 480 12.76 -26.63 -33.34
CA PRO A 480 13.82 -25.64 -33.38
C PRO A 480 13.96 -24.90 -34.70
N THR A 481 13.34 -25.41 -35.77
CA THR A 481 13.34 -24.80 -37.09
C THR A 481 12.15 -23.88 -37.37
N ILE A 482 11.08 -23.96 -36.53
CA ILE A 482 9.90 -23.09 -36.69
C ILE A 482 10.24 -21.69 -36.23
N GLY A 483 10.01 -20.70 -37.09
CA GLY A 483 10.32 -19.29 -36.80
C GLY A 483 11.75 -18.88 -37.14
N LEU A 484 12.55 -19.77 -37.73
CA LEU A 484 13.84 -19.44 -38.31
C LEU A 484 13.72 -19.12 -39.79
N THR A 485 14.59 -18.23 -40.28
CA THR A 485 14.81 -18.01 -41.73
C THR A 485 15.64 -19.14 -42.31
N VAL A 486 15.72 -19.22 -43.64
CA VAL A 486 16.59 -20.19 -44.37
C VAL A 486 18.05 -20.09 -43.91
N SER A 487 18.49 -18.90 -43.46
CA SER A 487 19.81 -18.66 -42.87
C SER A 487 19.89 -19.00 -41.37
N ARG A 488 18.89 -19.68 -40.79
CA ARG A 488 18.78 -20.06 -39.39
C ARG A 488 18.77 -18.89 -38.38
N ARG A 489 18.43 -17.69 -38.83
CA ARG A 489 18.20 -16.55 -37.93
C ARG A 489 16.77 -16.52 -37.47
N SER A 490 16.56 -16.11 -36.20
CA SER A 490 15.22 -15.86 -35.69
C SER A 490 14.52 -14.77 -36.50
N ARG A 491 13.23 -14.96 -36.79
CA ARG A 491 12.39 -13.91 -37.37
C ARG A 491 12.06 -12.78 -36.38
N ASP A 492 12.26 -13.06 -35.12
CA ASP A 492 12.08 -12.05 -34.05
C ASP A 492 13.37 -11.21 -33.95
N PRO A 493 13.34 -9.90 -34.23
CA PRO A 493 14.52 -9.05 -34.17
C PRO A 493 15.04 -8.85 -32.74
N ARG A 494 14.25 -9.24 -31.70
CA ARG A 494 14.65 -9.16 -30.30
C ARG A 494 15.47 -10.36 -29.83
N ARG A 495 15.52 -11.45 -30.59
CA ARG A 495 16.32 -12.62 -30.23
C ARG A 495 17.72 -12.52 -30.83
N PRO A 496 18.76 -12.52 -29.99
CA PRO A 496 20.13 -12.49 -30.49
C PRO A 496 20.43 -13.75 -31.33
N HIS A 497 21.19 -13.58 -32.41
CA HIS A 497 21.67 -14.69 -33.21
C HIS A 497 22.75 -15.45 -32.42
N ILE A 498 22.46 -16.71 -32.06
CA ILE A 498 23.45 -17.59 -31.46
C ILE A 498 24.15 -18.34 -32.58
N PRO A 499 25.47 -18.11 -32.80
CA PRO A 499 26.23 -18.84 -33.84
C PRO A 499 26.29 -20.32 -33.49
N LEU A 500 26.04 -21.20 -34.46
CA LEU A 500 26.10 -22.65 -34.28
C LEU A 500 27.49 -23.19 -33.89
N THR A 501 28.51 -22.36 -34.02
CA THR A 501 29.90 -22.68 -33.73
C THR A 501 30.36 -22.34 -32.32
N THR A 502 29.50 -21.75 -31.49
CA THR A 502 29.84 -21.53 -30.07
C THR A 502 29.79 -22.82 -29.28
N PRO A 503 30.67 -23.00 -28.26
CA PRO A 503 30.68 -24.18 -27.41
C PRO A 503 29.33 -24.46 -26.73
N PHE A 504 28.53 -23.41 -26.53
CA PHE A 504 27.18 -23.49 -25.91
C PHE A 504 26.10 -23.93 -26.89
N ALA A 505 26.35 -24.02 -28.20
CA ALA A 505 25.40 -24.50 -29.19
C ALA A 505 25.42 -26.03 -29.33
N LYS A 506 26.39 -26.72 -28.71
CA LYS A 506 26.49 -28.18 -28.71
C LYS A 506 25.61 -28.74 -27.58
N SER A 507 24.94 -29.84 -27.85
CA SER A 507 24.09 -30.54 -26.88
C SER A 507 24.85 -31.19 -25.71
N GLN A 508 26.18 -31.30 -25.84
CA GLN A 508 27.06 -31.73 -24.74
C GLN A 508 28.13 -30.68 -24.52
N PRO A 509 28.39 -30.28 -23.29
CA PRO A 509 29.46 -29.34 -22.98
C PRO A 509 30.82 -29.96 -23.29
N ASP A 510 31.71 -29.17 -23.86
CA ASP A 510 33.09 -29.60 -24.17
C ASP A 510 33.88 -29.68 -22.84
N GLU A 511 34.16 -30.91 -22.38
CA GLU A 511 34.90 -31.15 -21.14
C GLU A 511 36.30 -30.52 -21.12
N GLN A 512 36.95 -30.45 -22.28
CA GLN A 512 38.26 -29.81 -22.38
C GLN A 512 38.19 -28.31 -22.23
N HIS A 513 37.14 -27.69 -22.75
CA HIS A 513 36.88 -26.25 -22.59
C HIS A 513 36.56 -25.92 -21.12
N ILE A 514 35.76 -26.78 -20.47
CA ILE A 514 35.43 -26.61 -19.04
C ILE A 514 36.68 -26.70 -18.18
N LYS A 515 37.54 -27.70 -18.41
CA LYS A 515 38.77 -27.88 -17.63
C LYS A 515 39.78 -26.75 -17.85
N ASN A 516 39.89 -26.23 -19.08
CA ASN A 516 40.95 -25.28 -19.41
C ASN A 516 40.56 -23.80 -19.25
N ASN A 517 39.28 -23.46 -19.46
CA ASN A 517 38.83 -22.08 -19.57
C ASN A 517 37.87 -21.63 -18.46
N ILE A 518 37.24 -22.57 -17.74
CA ILE A 518 36.39 -22.23 -16.61
C ILE A 518 37.18 -22.43 -15.31
N PRO A 519 37.64 -21.34 -14.69
CA PRO A 519 38.32 -21.46 -13.40
C PRO A 519 37.35 -22.06 -12.38
N LEU A 520 37.88 -22.94 -11.53
CA LEU A 520 37.12 -23.53 -10.43
C LEU A 520 36.05 -24.58 -10.82
N SER A 521 36.08 -25.15 -12.03
CA SER A 521 35.14 -26.19 -12.46
C SER A 521 35.18 -27.50 -11.63
N SER A 522 36.26 -27.72 -10.86
CA SER A 522 36.47 -28.91 -10.02
C SER A 522 36.37 -28.62 -8.51
N MET A 523 35.83 -27.49 -8.10
CA MET A 523 35.80 -27.06 -6.69
C MET A 523 34.87 -27.89 -5.76
N ARG A 524 34.23 -28.93 -6.24
CA ARG A 524 33.30 -29.72 -5.41
C ARG A 524 33.98 -30.48 -4.27
N ASP A 525 35.27 -30.82 -4.42
CA ASP A 525 36.02 -31.65 -3.47
C ASP A 525 37.40 -31.08 -3.10
N GLU A 526 37.74 -29.86 -3.52
CA GLU A 526 39.05 -29.24 -3.23
C GLU A 526 38.90 -28.10 -2.22
N ASP A 527 39.93 -27.93 -1.38
CA ASP A 527 39.99 -26.74 -0.51
C ASP A 527 40.00 -25.48 -1.38
N PRO A 528 39.06 -24.51 -1.15
CA PRO A 528 38.97 -23.28 -1.92
C PRO A 528 40.28 -22.48 -2.02
N ARG A 529 41.14 -22.59 -0.99
CA ARG A 529 42.44 -21.93 -0.96
C ARG A 529 43.45 -22.56 -1.89
N GLU A 530 43.50 -23.90 -1.96
CA GLU A 530 44.40 -24.63 -2.86
C GLU A 530 43.94 -24.45 -4.33
N ALA A 531 42.64 -24.47 -4.58
CA ALA A 531 42.10 -24.21 -5.90
C ALA A 531 42.48 -22.82 -6.43
N LEU A 532 42.43 -21.79 -5.59
CA LEU A 532 42.85 -20.43 -5.95
C LEU A 532 44.36 -20.34 -6.19
N LEU A 533 45.19 -21.04 -5.40
CA LEU A 533 46.66 -21.03 -5.54
C LEU A 533 47.10 -21.70 -6.86
N LYS A 534 46.39 -22.68 -7.38
CA LYS A 534 46.67 -23.30 -8.71
C LYS A 534 46.64 -22.26 -9.87
N TYR A 535 45.87 -21.19 -9.69
CA TYR A 535 45.76 -20.15 -10.71
C TYR A 535 46.67 -18.95 -10.46
N ALA A 536 47.45 -18.93 -9.38
CA ALA A 536 48.33 -17.83 -9.04
C ALA A 536 49.40 -17.54 -10.13
N ASP A 537 49.94 -18.58 -10.74
CA ASP A 537 50.93 -18.44 -11.80
C ASP A 537 50.29 -17.98 -13.13
N LYS A 538 49.04 -18.44 -13.42
CA LYS A 538 48.29 -17.99 -14.59
C LYS A 538 47.91 -16.51 -14.46
N ALA A 539 47.51 -16.09 -13.25
CA ALA A 539 47.20 -14.69 -12.95
C ALA A 539 48.43 -13.75 -13.02
N LYS A 540 49.64 -14.29 -12.76
CA LYS A 540 50.87 -13.53 -12.95
C LYS A 540 51.28 -13.39 -14.41
N ASN A 541 51.06 -14.43 -15.21
CA ASN A 541 51.48 -14.50 -16.62
C ASN A 541 50.48 -13.85 -17.57
N ASP A 542 49.19 -13.84 -17.22
CA ASP A 542 48.14 -13.21 -18.04
C ASP A 542 47.31 -12.24 -17.17
N PRO A 543 47.80 -11.02 -16.96
CA PRO A 543 47.25 -10.08 -15.98
C PRO A 543 46.00 -9.32 -16.47
N MET A 544 45.32 -9.77 -17.54
CA MET A 544 44.25 -9.03 -18.18
C MET A 544 43.08 -8.61 -17.26
N PHE A 545 42.88 -9.32 -16.14
CA PHE A 545 41.83 -8.98 -15.16
C PHE A 545 42.37 -8.56 -13.79
N THR A 546 43.66 -8.75 -13.48
CA THR A 546 44.22 -8.51 -12.16
C THR A 546 45.01 -7.20 -12.06
N ASN A 547 45.54 -6.67 -13.16
CA ASN A 547 46.33 -5.44 -13.14
C ASN A 547 45.49 -4.18 -12.89
N ALA A 548 44.33 -4.08 -13.46
CA ALA A 548 43.46 -2.92 -13.25
C ALA A 548 43.04 -2.78 -11.77
N TRP A 549 42.81 -3.92 -11.11
CA TRP A 549 42.48 -3.93 -9.68
C TRP A 549 43.67 -3.60 -8.78
N LYS A 550 44.86 -4.06 -9.13
CA LYS A 550 46.10 -3.80 -8.40
C LYS A 550 46.55 -2.33 -8.47
N GLU A 551 46.21 -1.64 -9.56
CA GLU A 551 46.50 -0.22 -9.73
C GLU A 551 45.48 0.70 -9.06
N THR A 552 44.25 0.25 -8.89
CA THR A 552 43.13 1.05 -8.34
C THR A 552 42.95 0.87 -6.83
N GLN A 553 43.58 -0.14 -6.21
CA GLN A 553 43.48 -0.31 -4.76
C GLN A 553 44.32 0.69 -4.01
N PRO A 554 43.78 1.38 -2.99
CA PRO A 554 44.57 2.16 -2.08
C PRO A 554 45.56 1.22 -1.33
N LYS A 555 46.82 1.59 -1.28
CA LYS A 555 47.82 0.87 -0.49
C LYS A 555 47.35 0.88 0.96
N THR A 556 46.96 -0.26 1.49
CA THR A 556 46.55 -0.39 2.88
C THR A 556 47.75 -0.18 3.78
N LEU A 557 47.65 0.79 4.67
CA LEU A 557 48.67 1.13 5.69
C LEU A 557 48.89 0.04 6.77
N TYR A 558 48.20 -1.11 6.64
CA TYR A 558 48.20 -2.18 7.65
C TYR A 558 48.95 -3.46 7.22
N ALA A 559 49.64 -3.43 6.08
CA ALA A 559 50.31 -4.64 5.58
C ALA A 559 51.64 -4.99 6.26
N ASP A 560 52.25 -4.10 7.01
CA ASP A 560 53.58 -4.30 7.56
C ASP A 560 53.68 -3.98 9.07
N LEU A 561 52.99 -4.78 9.87
CA LEU A 561 53.26 -4.92 11.29
C LEU A 561 53.75 -6.35 11.61
N SER A 562 54.66 -6.87 10.83
CA SER A 562 55.46 -8.03 11.20
C SER A 562 56.93 -7.60 11.30
N ASP A 563 57.40 -7.52 12.54
CA ASP A 563 58.80 -7.66 12.98
C ASP A 563 59.85 -7.32 11.91
N GLY A 564 60.20 -6.07 11.81
CA GLY A 564 61.34 -5.59 11.05
C GLY A 564 62.14 -4.65 11.91
N GLU A 565 63.31 -5.05 12.20
CA GLU A 565 64.41 -4.44 12.97
C GLU A 565 64.51 -2.92 12.80
N GLU A 566 64.83 -2.26 13.89
CA GLU A 566 65.16 -0.83 14.00
C GLU A 566 66.28 -0.45 13.04
N GLU A 567 65.99 0.18 11.91
CA GLU A 567 67.01 1.00 11.21
C GLU A 567 66.83 2.47 11.60
N GLY A 568 67.91 3.01 12.09
CA GLY A 568 68.01 4.33 12.64
C GLY A 568 67.81 5.47 11.63
N PRO A 569 67.69 6.72 12.08
CA PRO A 569 67.14 7.83 11.28
C PRO A 569 68.17 8.29 10.21
N GLU A 570 67.75 8.23 8.96
CA GLU A 570 68.45 8.82 7.83
C GLU A 570 68.46 10.36 7.89
N LYS A 571 69.68 10.89 7.78
CA LYS A 571 69.97 12.33 7.78
C LYS A 571 69.30 13.04 6.60
N LYS A 572 68.58 14.07 6.89
CA LYS A 572 68.04 15.05 5.91
C LYS A 572 69.17 15.66 5.09
N LYS A 573 69.22 15.44 3.80
CA LYS A 573 70.00 16.25 2.85
C LYS A 573 69.32 17.57 2.61
N GLN A 574 70.02 18.65 3.01
CA GLN A 574 69.64 20.03 2.65
C GLN A 574 69.70 20.21 1.14
N ARG A 575 68.70 20.78 0.57
CA ARG A 575 68.69 21.38 -0.79
C ARG A 575 69.34 22.76 -0.67
N GLN A 576 70.48 22.93 -1.31
CA GLN A 576 71.01 24.20 -1.75
C GLN A 576 70.65 24.40 -3.22
N GLY A 577 70.21 25.62 -3.56
CA GLY A 577 70.07 26.13 -4.89
C GLY A 577 68.61 26.40 -5.29
#